data_c615638fe6bdfd687f418fc257b7b101
#
_entry.id   c615638fe6bdfd687f418fc257b7b101
#
_cell.length_a   1.000
_cell.length_b   1.000
_cell.length_c   1.000
_cell.angle_alpha   90.00
_cell.angle_beta   90.00
_cell.angle_gamma   90.00
#
_symmetry.space_group_name_H-M   'P 1'
#
loop_
_entity.id
_entity.type
_entity.pdbx_description
1 polymer ?
#
loop_
_entity_poly.entity_id
_entity_poly.type
_entity_poly.pdbx_seq_one_letter_code
_entity_poly.pdbx_strand_id
1 'polypeptide(L)'
;MGSESPQFVYKILPDAPIEPLPGLLPLSELDAKDGFVHLSTATQVPQTADLFFAEHTKLWVVKLELSKLSDPVKFENGFPHLYGNFGALEIDSISRFERNQEQTWADSMGTSSWLE
;
A
#
# COMPACT_ATOMS: atom_id res chain seq x y z
N MET A 1 15.08 4.16 20.39
CA MET A 1 14.77 3.99 20.16
C MET A 1 13.93 3.55 19.88
N GLY A 2 13.93 3.48 20.17
CA GLY A 2 12.69 2.93 20.27
C GLY A 2 12.21 2.60 18.96
N SER A 3 11.12 2.21 18.87
CA SER A 3 10.51 1.90 17.64
C SER A 3 10.13 3.18 16.95
N GLU A 4 10.87 3.50 15.94
CA GLU A 4 10.52 4.63 15.11
C GLU A 4 9.50 4.19 14.06
N SER A 5 8.52 5.02 13.84
CA SER A 5 7.57 4.77 12.76
C SER A 5 8.26 4.94 11.41
N PRO A 6 7.91 4.15 10.41
CA PRO A 6 8.45 4.37 9.07
C PRO A 6 7.99 5.71 8.52
N GLN A 7 8.77 6.27 7.61
CA GLN A 7 8.38 7.51 6.94
C GLN A 7 7.21 7.29 6.02
N PHE A 8 7.17 6.14 5.35
CA PHE A 8 6.14 5.83 4.35
C PHE A 8 5.42 4.55 4.68
N VAL A 9 4.14 4.51 4.32
CA VAL A 9 3.34 3.28 4.30
C VAL A 9 2.70 3.17 2.93
N TYR A 10 2.26 1.96 2.58
CA TYR A 10 1.91 1.65 1.20
C TYR A 10 0.55 0.95 1.12
N LYS A 11 -0.22 1.30 0.06
CA LYS A 11 -1.47 0.63 -0.26
C LYS A 11 -1.30 -0.06 -1.61
N ILE A 12 -1.61 -1.36 -1.66
CA ILE A 12 -1.53 -2.14 -2.89
C ILE A 12 -2.91 -2.14 -3.55
N LEU A 13 -2.94 -1.78 -4.84
CA LEU A 13 -4.17 -1.74 -5.62
C LEU A 13 -4.06 -2.70 -6.80
N PRO A 14 -5.08 -3.54 -7.02
CA PRO A 14 -5.07 -4.44 -8.19
C PRO A 14 -5.45 -3.74 -9.48
N ASP A 15 -6.04 -2.54 -9.40
CA ASP A 15 -6.47 -1.78 -10.55
C ASP A 15 -5.87 -0.38 -10.52
N ALA A 16 -5.73 0.23 -11.71
CA ALA A 16 -5.19 1.57 -11.80
C ALA A 16 -6.08 2.56 -11.04
N PRO A 17 -5.47 3.50 -10.29
CA PRO A 17 -6.26 4.53 -9.61
C PRO A 17 -6.99 5.42 -10.60
N ILE A 18 -8.11 5.97 -10.14
CA ILE A 18 -8.89 6.91 -10.94
C ILE A 18 -8.09 8.18 -11.16
N GLU A 19 -8.10 8.71 -12.40
CA GLU A 19 -7.43 9.96 -12.75
C GLU A 19 -8.46 10.99 -13.18
N PRO A 20 -8.39 12.22 -12.65
CA PRO A 20 -7.46 12.70 -11.62
C PRO A 20 -7.76 12.06 -10.28
N LEU A 21 -6.75 12.02 -9.41
CA LEU A 21 -6.91 11.39 -8.10
C LEU A 21 -7.95 12.14 -7.27
N PRO A 22 -8.90 11.40 -6.69
CA PRO A 22 -9.94 12.04 -5.87
C PRO A 22 -9.41 12.47 -4.51
N GLY A 23 -10.15 13.31 -3.83
CA GLY A 23 -9.81 13.73 -2.47
C GLY A 23 -9.82 12.57 -1.48
N LEU A 24 -10.69 11.58 -1.70
CA LEU A 24 -10.69 10.33 -0.97
C LEU A 24 -10.80 9.20 -1.98
N LEU A 25 -9.89 8.22 -1.90
CA LEU A 25 -9.96 7.07 -2.78
C LEU A 25 -11.09 6.13 -2.33
N PRO A 26 -11.72 5.41 -3.29
CA PRO A 26 -12.72 4.42 -2.91
C PRO A 26 -12.10 3.33 -2.04
N LEU A 27 -12.82 2.92 -1.01
CA LEU A 27 -12.39 1.81 -0.17
C LEU A 27 -12.60 0.49 -0.90
N SER A 28 -11.66 -0.45 -0.73
CA SER A 28 -11.89 -1.81 -1.18
C SER A 28 -13.00 -2.43 -0.33
N GLU A 29 -13.57 -3.53 -0.82
CA GLU A 29 -14.59 -4.24 -0.04
C GLU A 29 -14.05 -4.69 1.30
N LEU A 30 -12.80 -5.18 1.33
CA LEU A 30 -12.18 -5.64 2.55
C LEU A 30 -11.97 -4.49 3.54
N ASP A 31 -11.47 -3.35 3.05
CA ASP A 31 -11.25 -2.18 3.90
C ASP A 31 -12.57 -1.69 4.49
N ALA A 32 -13.61 -1.64 3.67
CA ALA A 32 -14.92 -1.19 4.14
C ALA A 32 -15.49 -2.15 5.18
N LYS A 33 -15.32 -3.45 4.95
CA LYS A 33 -15.82 -4.47 5.86
C LYS A 33 -15.11 -4.44 7.20
N ASP A 34 -13.78 -4.30 7.18
CA ASP A 34 -12.98 -4.36 8.38
C ASP A 34 -12.94 -3.03 9.14
N GLY A 35 -13.34 -1.94 8.50
CA GLY A 35 -13.41 -0.64 9.16
C GLY A 35 -12.08 0.11 9.20
N PHE A 36 -11.08 -0.33 8.42
CA PHE A 36 -9.81 0.37 8.32
C PHE A 36 -9.16 0.01 6.99
N VAL A 37 -8.25 0.89 6.52
CA VAL A 37 -7.50 0.65 5.30
C VAL A 37 -6.28 -0.20 5.62
N HIS A 38 -6.13 -1.31 4.90
CA HIS A 38 -5.00 -2.21 5.08
C HIS A 38 -3.79 -1.66 4.35
N LEU A 39 -2.73 -1.36 5.09
CA LEU A 39 -1.49 -0.83 4.54
C LEU A 39 -0.34 -1.78 4.83
N SER A 40 0.82 -1.48 4.23
CA SER A 40 2.04 -2.26 4.42
C SER A 40 3.22 -1.33 4.57
N THR A 41 4.25 -1.79 5.26
CA THR A 41 5.55 -1.12 5.23
C THR A 41 6.27 -1.53 3.95
N ALA A 42 7.39 -0.85 3.63
CA ALA A 42 8.13 -1.15 2.40
C ALA A 42 8.55 -2.62 2.33
N THR A 43 9.02 -3.18 3.43
CA THR A 43 9.48 -4.58 3.44
C THR A 43 8.32 -5.56 3.35
N GLN A 44 7.12 -5.14 3.74
CA GLN A 44 5.94 -6.01 3.71
C GLN A 44 5.27 -6.06 2.34
N VAL A 45 5.46 -5.02 1.49
CA VAL A 45 4.75 -4.93 0.21
C VAL A 45 4.95 -6.17 -0.65
N PRO A 46 6.17 -6.65 -0.92
CA PRO A 46 6.32 -7.82 -1.79
C PRO A 46 5.68 -9.07 -1.20
N GLN A 47 5.81 -9.28 0.10
CA GLN A 47 5.24 -10.46 0.76
C GLN A 47 3.72 -10.42 0.79
N THR A 48 3.16 -9.25 1.05
CA THR A 48 1.71 -9.07 1.06
C THR A 48 1.16 -9.29 -0.35
N ALA A 49 1.86 -8.77 -1.36
CA ALA A 49 1.46 -8.97 -2.74
C ALA A 49 1.44 -10.46 -3.11
N ASP A 50 2.43 -11.22 -2.66
CA ASP A 50 2.46 -12.66 -2.94
C ASP A 50 1.32 -13.40 -2.24
N LEU A 51 0.95 -12.97 -1.03
CA LEU A 51 -0.11 -13.64 -0.27
C LEU A 51 -1.51 -13.35 -0.83
N PHE A 52 -1.77 -12.11 -1.24
CA PHE A 52 -3.13 -11.69 -1.58
C PHE A 52 -3.35 -11.37 -3.04
N PHE A 53 -2.27 -11.19 -3.81
CA PHE A 53 -2.37 -10.80 -5.21
C PHE A 53 -1.55 -11.71 -6.11
N ALA A 54 -1.40 -12.98 -5.71
CA ALA A 54 -0.58 -13.94 -6.45
C ALA A 54 -1.08 -14.18 -7.87
N GLU A 55 -2.39 -14.01 -8.09
CA GLU A 55 -2.98 -14.26 -9.41
C GLU A 55 -2.92 -13.03 -10.32
N HIS A 56 -2.49 -11.89 -9.78
CA HIS A 56 -2.38 -10.66 -10.56
C HIS A 56 -0.97 -10.55 -11.14
N THR A 57 -0.87 -10.02 -12.36
CA THR A 57 0.42 -9.76 -12.99
C THR A 57 0.75 -8.27 -13.04
N LYS A 58 -0.19 -7.43 -12.65
CA LYS A 58 -0.02 -5.98 -12.58
C LYS A 58 -0.59 -5.49 -11.28
N LEU A 59 0.15 -4.62 -10.60
CA LEU A 59 -0.31 -3.98 -9.36
C LEU A 59 0.13 -2.53 -9.38
N TRP A 60 -0.65 -1.70 -8.71
CA TRP A 60 -0.30 -0.31 -8.45
C TRP A 60 -0.10 -0.17 -6.95
N VAL A 61 1.00 0.44 -6.56
CA VAL A 61 1.31 0.64 -5.15
C VAL A 61 1.35 2.13 -4.87
N VAL A 62 0.56 2.56 -3.90
CA VAL A 62 0.45 3.95 -3.51
C VAL A 62 1.35 4.18 -2.31
N LYS A 63 2.28 5.12 -2.43
CA LYS A 63 3.17 5.50 -1.34
C LYS A 63 2.56 6.68 -0.60
N LEU A 64 2.38 6.52 0.70
CA LEU A 64 1.79 7.53 1.57
C LEU A 64 2.82 7.95 2.59
N GLU A 65 2.98 9.25 2.76
CA GLU A 65 3.84 9.75 3.84
C GLU A 65 3.04 9.72 5.13
N LEU A 66 3.55 8.95 6.10
CA LEU A 66 2.80 8.69 7.33
C LEU A 66 2.41 9.98 8.05
N SER A 67 3.32 10.96 8.05
CA SER A 67 3.07 12.23 8.76
C SER A 67 1.95 13.06 8.14
N LYS A 68 1.58 12.79 6.90
CA LYS A 68 0.52 13.54 6.22
C LYS A 68 -0.87 12.95 6.42
N LEU A 69 -0.94 11.75 6.97
CA LEU A 69 -2.24 11.12 7.22
C LEU A 69 -2.90 11.76 8.43
N SER A 70 -4.11 12.28 8.23
CA SER A 70 -4.83 12.95 9.30
C SER A 70 -5.59 11.98 10.19
N ASP A 71 -5.94 10.81 9.68
CA ASP A 71 -6.64 9.81 10.46
C ASP A 71 -5.65 8.90 11.18
N PRO A 72 -6.06 8.27 12.29
CA PRO A 72 -5.12 7.46 13.08
C PRO A 72 -4.60 6.24 12.33
N VAL A 73 -3.32 5.97 12.45
CA VAL A 73 -2.70 4.75 11.96
C VAL A 73 -2.23 3.95 13.15
N LYS A 74 -2.67 2.69 13.24
CA LYS A 74 -2.28 1.79 14.30
C LYS A 74 -1.55 0.61 13.71
N PHE A 75 -0.42 0.24 14.32
CA PHE A 75 0.31 -0.95 13.88
C PHE A 75 -0.21 -2.13 14.68
N GLU A 76 -0.91 -3.02 13.98
CA GLU A 76 -1.55 -4.18 14.59
C GLU A 76 -1.00 -5.42 13.90
N ASN A 77 -0.48 -6.35 14.69
CA ASN A 77 0.23 -7.53 14.18
C ASN A 77 1.36 -7.16 13.22
N GLY A 78 1.97 -5.98 13.46
CA GLY A 78 3.08 -5.50 12.64
C GLY A 78 2.68 -4.77 11.38
N PHE A 79 1.39 -4.70 11.04
CA PHE A 79 0.89 -4.03 9.84
C PHE A 79 0.22 -2.71 10.18
N PRO A 80 0.48 -1.65 9.39
CA PRO A 80 -0.20 -0.38 9.62
C PRO A 80 -1.64 -0.45 9.15
N HIS A 81 -2.56 -0.07 10.02
CA HIS A 81 -3.98 0.00 9.72
C HIS A 81 -4.43 1.45 9.86
N LEU A 82 -4.97 2.01 8.78
CA LEU A 82 -5.44 3.39 8.77
C LEU A 82 -6.93 3.40 9.10
N TYR A 83 -7.25 4.00 10.25
CA TYR A 83 -8.64 4.10 10.68
C TYR A 83 -9.25 5.37 10.12
N GLY A 84 -9.51 5.35 8.83
CA GLY A 84 -10.00 6.46 8.06
C GLY A 84 -9.77 6.21 6.59
N ASN A 85 -9.38 7.24 5.87
CA ASN A 85 -9.10 7.12 4.44
C ASN A 85 -8.05 8.14 4.04
N PHE A 86 -7.66 8.08 2.77
CA PHE A 86 -6.67 8.99 2.20
C PHE A 86 -7.07 9.35 0.78
N GLY A 87 -6.44 10.36 0.23
CA GLY A 87 -6.69 10.79 -1.14
C GLY A 87 -5.47 11.49 -1.72
N ALA A 88 -5.72 12.27 -2.76
CA ALA A 88 -4.65 12.90 -3.54
C ALA A 88 -3.66 13.69 -2.68
N LEU A 89 -4.15 14.35 -1.64
CA LEU A 89 -3.29 15.22 -0.82
C LEU A 89 -2.30 14.44 0.03
N GLU A 90 -2.62 13.21 0.39
CA GLU A 90 -1.77 12.38 1.23
C GLU A 90 -0.82 11.49 0.44
N ILE A 91 -1.04 11.37 -0.87
CA ILE A 91 -0.25 10.47 -1.71
C ILE A 91 1.08 11.15 -2.09
N ASP A 92 2.17 10.45 -1.79
CA ASP A 92 3.49 10.90 -2.22
C ASP A 92 3.73 10.57 -3.68
N SER A 93 3.53 9.30 -4.04
CA SER A 93 3.70 8.84 -5.41
C SER A 93 3.04 7.49 -5.59
N ILE A 94 2.89 7.07 -6.84
CA ILE A 94 2.30 5.78 -7.19
C ILE A 94 3.24 5.10 -8.17
N SER A 95 3.51 3.82 -7.95
CA SER A 95 4.33 3.04 -8.86
C SER A 95 3.55 1.83 -9.35
N ARG A 96 3.68 1.55 -10.64
CA ARG A 96 3.08 0.36 -11.25
C ARG A 96 4.14 -0.73 -11.29
N PHE A 97 3.75 -1.93 -10.85
CA PHE A 97 4.62 -3.09 -10.89
C PHE A 97 4.00 -4.16 -11.76
N GLU A 98 4.86 -4.87 -12.50
CA GLU A 98 4.44 -6.01 -13.30
C GLU A 98 5.34 -7.18 -13.01
N ARG A 99 4.78 -8.37 -13.12
CA ARG A 99 5.57 -9.60 -13.07
C ARG A 99 5.11 -10.52 -14.18
N ASN A 100 5.98 -11.42 -14.59
CA ASN A 100 5.53 -12.50 -15.47
C ASN A 100 5.00 -13.66 -14.60
N GLN A 101 4.40 -14.64 -15.24
CA GLN A 101 3.74 -15.72 -14.51
C GLN A 101 4.71 -16.64 -13.76
N GLU A 102 5.98 -16.59 -14.11
CA GLU A 102 7.00 -17.42 -13.48
C GLU A 102 7.71 -16.73 -12.33
N GLN A 103 7.42 -15.45 -12.12
CA GLN A 103 8.01 -14.67 -11.03
C GLN A 103 7.01 -14.51 -9.90
N THR A 104 7.55 -14.39 -8.68
CA THR A 104 6.76 -13.93 -7.54
C THR A 104 6.80 -12.41 -7.50
N TRP A 105 5.91 -11.81 -6.70
CA TRP A 105 5.99 -10.38 -6.45
C TRP A 105 7.27 -10.03 -5.68
N ALA A 106 7.72 -10.93 -4.80
CA ALA A 106 9.00 -10.72 -4.12
C ALA A 106 10.15 -10.63 -5.11
N ASP A 107 10.14 -11.46 -6.16
CA ASP A 107 11.16 -11.37 -7.20
C ASP A 107 11.07 -10.06 -7.98
N SER A 108 9.85 -9.68 -8.36
CA SER A 108 9.64 -8.51 -9.20
C SER A 108 9.92 -7.21 -8.46
N MET A 109 9.53 -7.13 -7.20
CA MET A 109 9.61 -5.91 -6.40
C MET A 109 10.87 -5.80 -5.54
N GLY A 110 11.56 -6.93 -5.32
CA GLY A 110 12.59 -7.02 -4.30
C GLY A 110 13.79 -6.12 -4.50
N THR A 111 14.01 -5.64 -5.73
CA THR A 111 15.13 -4.74 -6.03
C THR A 111 14.69 -3.29 -6.21
N SER A 112 13.43 -2.99 -5.96
CA SER A 112 12.91 -1.63 -6.19
C SER A 112 13.40 -0.68 -5.11
N SER A 113 14.10 0.36 -5.52
CA SER A 113 14.55 1.41 -4.60
C SER A 113 13.41 2.37 -4.24
N TRP A 114 12.29 2.31 -4.98
CA TRP A 114 11.13 3.13 -4.68
C TRP A 114 10.47 2.70 -3.37
N LEU A 115 10.58 1.41 -3.01
CA LEU A 115 10.09 0.90 -1.73
C LEU A 115 11.13 1.21 -0.65
N GLU A 116 10.85 2.16 0.22
CA GLU A 116 11.81 2.62 1.23
C GLU A 116 11.23 2.64 2.64
#